data_1de8658485197b2054610f82a4f1038b
#
_entry.id   1de8658485197b2054610f82a4f1038b
#
_cell.length_a   1.000
_cell.length_b   1.000
_cell.length_c   1.000
_cell.angle_alpha   90.00
_cell.angle_beta   90.00
_cell.angle_gamma   90.00
#
_symmetry.space_group_name_H-M   'P 1'
#
loop_
_entity.id
_entity.type
_entity.pdbx_description
1 polymer ?
#
loop_
_entity_poly.entity_id
_entity_poly.type
_entity_poly.pdbx_seq_one_letter_code
_entity_poly.pdbx_strand_id
1 'polypeptide(L)'
;VPHYLAEDWAKLEEILNATDTLKNKNEILALIRDEKNADIRESKIRSQFPADYKLMKDAFYPELRAVNFEFNMHRKGMVKDTVHTDVIDEKYAEGLQLLENRRYKDALEILLDYDDVNTAICYISMGYDTPALNILQKEKETANTVYLMAVIYARQKDYPKAIEYYKKAVAMDKTKAWRGALDPEINK
;
A
#
# COMPACT_ATOMS: atom_id res chain seq x y z
N VAL A 1 7.12 10.94 -24.87
CA VAL A 1 8.08 12.01 -25.14
C VAL A 1 9.46 11.45 -24.81
N PRO A 2 10.41 11.39 -25.76
CA PRO A 2 11.74 10.88 -25.44
C PRO A 2 12.42 11.86 -24.45
N HIS A 3 12.79 11.37 -23.30
CA HIS A 3 13.68 12.08 -22.38
C HIS A 3 15.13 11.85 -22.82
N TYR A 4 15.74 12.89 -23.38
CA TYR A 4 17.14 12.86 -23.76
C TYR A 4 17.96 13.42 -22.59
N LEU A 5 18.77 12.59 -21.95
CA LEU A 5 19.85 12.98 -21.08
C LEU A 5 21.12 13.09 -21.94
N ALA A 6 21.53 14.31 -22.27
CA ALA A 6 22.67 14.54 -23.14
C ALA A 6 23.97 13.98 -22.57
N GLU A 7 24.10 13.95 -21.24
CA GLU A 7 25.28 13.44 -20.51
C GLU A 7 24.81 12.93 -19.16
N ASP A 8 24.85 11.61 -18.95
CA ASP A 8 24.48 10.98 -17.68
C ASP A 8 25.71 10.92 -16.73
N TRP A 9 26.03 12.06 -16.15
CA TRP A 9 27.14 12.19 -15.21
C TRP A 9 26.89 11.42 -13.90
N ALA A 10 25.64 11.23 -13.50
CA ALA A 10 25.29 10.45 -12.32
C ALA A 10 25.62 8.96 -12.54
N LYS A 11 25.26 8.44 -13.71
CA LYS A 11 25.59 7.07 -14.10
C LYS A 11 27.10 6.87 -14.24
N LEU A 12 27.81 7.87 -14.79
CA LEU A 12 29.28 7.84 -14.86
C LEU A 12 29.89 7.77 -13.45
N GLU A 13 29.39 8.57 -12.50
CA GLU A 13 29.86 8.55 -11.11
C GLU A 13 29.65 7.19 -10.46
N GLU A 14 28.51 6.51 -10.71
CA GLU A 14 28.26 5.14 -10.25
C GLU A 14 29.29 4.14 -10.80
N ILE A 15 29.55 4.19 -12.12
CA ILE A 15 30.55 3.33 -12.78
C ILE A 15 31.94 3.56 -12.20
N LEU A 16 32.34 4.82 -12.03
CA LEU A 16 33.63 5.19 -11.46
C LEU A 16 33.77 4.70 -10.01
N ASN A 17 32.71 4.80 -9.21
CA ASN A 17 32.74 4.29 -7.84
C ASN A 17 32.87 2.77 -7.76
N ALA A 18 32.29 2.05 -8.72
CA ALA A 18 32.35 0.60 -8.80
C ALA A 18 33.66 0.03 -9.40
N THR A 19 34.54 0.89 -9.97
CA THR A 19 35.70 0.48 -10.73
C THR A 19 36.98 1.07 -10.12
N ASP A 20 38.06 0.28 -10.03
CA ASP A 20 39.37 0.74 -9.53
C ASP A 20 40.44 0.83 -10.63
N THR A 21 40.01 0.94 -11.89
CA THR A 21 40.93 0.95 -13.06
C THR A 21 41.56 2.30 -13.36
N LEU A 22 41.02 3.40 -12.81
CA LEU A 22 41.52 4.76 -13.01
C LEU A 22 42.61 5.10 -11.99
N LYS A 23 43.69 5.70 -12.44
CA LYS A 23 44.78 6.16 -11.55
C LYS A 23 44.40 7.35 -10.70
N ASN A 24 43.65 8.31 -11.30
CA ASN A 24 43.26 9.56 -10.65
C ASN A 24 41.75 9.60 -10.36
N LYS A 25 41.18 8.45 -9.94
CA LYS A 25 39.72 8.26 -9.69
C LYS A 25 39.15 9.33 -8.76
N ASN A 26 39.83 9.58 -7.61
CA ASN A 26 39.30 10.47 -6.58
C ASN A 26 39.28 11.93 -7.04
N GLU A 27 40.33 12.36 -7.77
CA GLU A 27 40.44 13.71 -8.32
C GLU A 27 39.38 13.93 -9.43
N ILE A 28 39.15 12.91 -10.27
CA ILE A 28 38.11 12.98 -11.29
C ILE A 28 36.72 13.03 -10.66
N LEU A 29 36.43 12.22 -9.64
CA LEU A 29 35.17 12.27 -8.91
C LEU A 29 34.96 13.63 -8.21
N ALA A 30 35.98 14.20 -7.60
CA ALA A 30 35.91 15.54 -7.01
C ALA A 30 35.57 16.59 -8.08
N LEU A 31 36.25 16.53 -9.24
CA LEU A 31 35.99 17.46 -10.34
C LEU A 31 34.60 17.32 -10.93
N ILE A 32 34.06 16.09 -10.98
CA ILE A 32 32.66 15.80 -11.41
C ILE A 32 31.64 16.46 -10.47
N ARG A 33 31.91 16.46 -9.17
CA ARG A 33 31.03 17.03 -8.14
C ARG A 33 31.09 18.55 -8.04
N ASP A 34 32.32 19.10 -8.19
CA ASP A 34 32.56 20.51 -7.98
C ASP A 34 32.19 21.38 -9.20
N GLU A 35 32.41 20.86 -10.42
CA GLU A 35 32.12 21.62 -11.64
C GLU A 35 30.70 21.37 -12.13
N LYS A 36 29.85 22.39 -12.12
CA LYS A 36 28.46 22.31 -12.53
C LYS A 36 28.26 22.28 -14.04
N ASN A 37 29.15 22.89 -14.80
CA ASN A 37 29.06 22.94 -16.25
C ASN A 37 29.67 21.67 -16.88
N ALA A 38 28.87 20.92 -17.62
CA ALA A 38 29.25 19.64 -18.20
C ALA A 38 30.41 19.77 -19.20
N ASP A 39 30.37 20.75 -20.10
CA ASP A 39 31.43 20.99 -21.12
C ASP A 39 32.77 21.39 -20.47
N ILE A 40 32.71 22.24 -19.46
CA ILE A 40 33.92 22.66 -18.72
C ILE A 40 34.46 21.46 -17.93
N ARG A 41 33.62 20.66 -17.32
CA ARG A 41 33.98 19.46 -16.60
C ARG A 41 34.71 18.46 -17.49
N GLU A 42 34.14 18.14 -18.65
CA GLU A 42 34.77 17.24 -19.62
C GLU A 42 36.09 17.78 -20.13
N SER A 43 36.13 19.06 -20.46
CA SER A 43 37.37 19.72 -20.90
C SER A 43 38.49 19.70 -19.84
N LYS A 44 38.15 19.89 -18.55
CA LYS A 44 39.10 19.78 -17.44
C LYS A 44 39.58 18.35 -17.26
N ILE A 45 38.71 17.37 -17.29
CA ILE A 45 39.09 15.93 -17.17
C ILE A 45 40.03 15.57 -18.30
N ARG A 46 39.70 15.95 -19.54
CA ARG A 46 40.51 15.66 -20.72
C ARG A 46 41.89 16.29 -20.67
N SER A 47 41.99 17.53 -20.16
CA SER A 47 43.28 18.28 -20.10
C SER A 47 44.17 17.86 -18.92
N GLN A 48 43.57 17.60 -17.76
CA GLN A 48 44.30 17.24 -16.55
C GLN A 48 44.61 15.74 -16.43
N PHE A 49 43.73 14.89 -16.94
CA PHE A 49 43.84 13.45 -16.82
C PHE A 49 43.69 12.72 -18.19
N PRO A 50 44.52 13.00 -19.19
CA PRO A 50 44.33 12.56 -20.56
C PRO A 50 44.30 11.01 -20.73
N ALA A 51 45.10 10.29 -19.92
CA ALA A 51 45.14 8.85 -19.95
C ALA A 51 43.85 8.23 -19.39
N ASP A 52 43.34 8.72 -18.24
CA ASP A 52 42.11 8.29 -17.62
C ASP A 52 40.89 8.67 -18.48
N TYR A 53 40.91 9.86 -19.09
CA TYR A 53 39.87 10.31 -20.02
C TYR A 53 39.75 9.41 -21.23
N LYS A 54 40.90 8.95 -21.79
CA LYS A 54 40.88 8.00 -22.91
C LYS A 54 40.24 6.67 -22.50
N LEU A 55 40.61 6.16 -21.33
CA LEU A 55 40.03 4.92 -20.80
C LEU A 55 38.53 5.07 -20.54
N MET A 56 38.09 6.18 -19.95
CA MET A 56 36.67 6.49 -19.74
C MET A 56 35.91 6.54 -21.06
N LYS A 57 36.47 7.17 -22.08
CA LYS A 57 35.84 7.29 -23.40
C LYS A 57 35.68 5.94 -24.08
N ASP A 58 36.68 5.06 -23.96
CA ASP A 58 36.70 3.78 -24.65
C ASP A 58 35.89 2.71 -23.92
N ALA A 59 35.92 2.70 -22.57
CA ALA A 59 35.30 1.67 -21.76
C ALA A 59 33.92 2.07 -21.16
N PHE A 60 33.75 3.30 -20.67
CA PHE A 60 32.57 3.69 -19.89
C PHE A 60 31.55 4.49 -20.71
N TYR A 61 32.00 5.39 -21.58
CA TYR A 61 31.08 6.22 -22.40
C TYR A 61 30.15 5.42 -23.32
N PRO A 62 30.54 4.25 -23.89
CA PRO A 62 29.59 3.41 -24.62
C PRO A 62 28.40 2.96 -23.77
N GLU A 63 28.62 2.68 -22.48
CA GLU A 63 27.55 2.28 -21.54
C GLU A 63 26.60 3.43 -21.16
N LEU A 64 27.11 4.68 -21.26
CA LEU A 64 26.31 5.88 -20.98
C LEU A 64 25.43 6.30 -22.16
N ARG A 65 25.70 5.81 -23.36
CA ARG A 65 24.92 6.07 -24.58
C ARG A 65 23.65 5.20 -24.64
N ALA A 66 22.95 5.05 -23.52
CA ALA A 66 21.66 4.37 -23.48
C ALA A 66 20.54 5.36 -23.78
N VAL A 67 19.69 5.02 -24.74
CA VAL A 67 18.44 5.74 -24.98
C VAL A 67 17.34 5.02 -24.22
N ASN A 68 16.84 5.63 -23.15
CA ASN A 68 15.70 5.12 -22.44
C ASN A 68 14.42 5.51 -23.20
N PHE A 69 13.73 4.50 -23.74
CA PHE A 69 12.41 4.69 -24.34
C PHE A 69 11.35 4.39 -23.31
N GLU A 70 10.63 5.42 -22.87
CA GLU A 70 9.44 5.26 -22.07
C GLU A 70 8.21 5.24 -23.00
N PHE A 71 7.62 4.06 -23.19
CA PHE A 71 6.44 3.88 -24.02
C PHE A 71 5.18 4.10 -23.21
N ASN A 72 4.60 5.28 -23.26
CA ASN A 72 3.25 5.54 -22.76
C ASN A 72 2.22 5.16 -23.84
N MET A 73 1.86 3.89 -23.92
CA MET A 73 0.87 3.42 -24.87
C MET A 73 -0.54 3.59 -24.30
N HIS A 74 -1.32 4.48 -24.90
CA HIS A 74 -2.74 4.63 -24.60
C HIS A 74 -3.55 4.11 -25.78
N ARG A 75 -4.31 3.05 -25.58
CA ARG A 75 -5.31 2.64 -26.57
C ARG A 75 -6.46 3.64 -26.51
N LYS A 76 -6.86 4.18 -27.68
CA LYS A 76 -7.98 5.13 -27.76
C LYS A 76 -9.23 4.47 -27.16
N GLY A 77 -9.77 5.03 -26.06
CA GLY A 77 -10.90 4.47 -25.31
C GLY A 77 -10.55 3.64 -24.08
N MET A 78 -9.27 3.50 -23.72
CA MET A 78 -8.91 2.92 -22.41
C MET A 78 -9.01 3.98 -21.31
N VAL A 79 -9.80 3.67 -20.30
CA VAL A 79 -9.75 4.36 -19.02
C VAL A 79 -8.48 3.86 -18.30
N LYS A 80 -7.75 4.79 -17.64
CA LYS A 80 -6.62 4.41 -16.80
C LYS A 80 -7.17 3.59 -15.63
N ASP A 81 -7.04 2.27 -15.70
CA ASP A 81 -7.41 1.39 -14.60
C ASP A 81 -6.21 1.26 -13.66
N THR A 82 -6.42 1.59 -12.40
CA THR A 82 -5.40 1.39 -11.37
C THR A 82 -5.58 -0.03 -10.87
N VAL A 83 -4.70 -0.92 -11.27
CA VAL A 83 -4.67 -2.28 -10.70
C VAL A 83 -4.15 -2.15 -9.27
N HIS A 84 -5.05 -2.26 -8.31
CA HIS A 84 -4.69 -2.46 -6.92
C HIS A 84 -4.34 -3.94 -6.74
N THR A 85 -3.08 -4.21 -6.45
CA THR A 85 -2.65 -5.56 -6.05
C THR A 85 -2.81 -5.63 -4.54
N ASP A 86 -3.89 -6.26 -4.09
CA ASP A 86 -4.07 -6.53 -2.68
C ASP A 86 -3.14 -7.69 -2.30
N VAL A 87 -2.24 -7.45 -1.39
CA VAL A 87 -1.42 -8.50 -0.78
C VAL A 87 -2.26 -9.10 0.34
N ILE A 88 -2.52 -10.41 0.26
CA ILE A 88 -3.26 -11.12 1.30
C ILE A 88 -2.38 -11.14 2.56
N ASP A 89 -2.91 -10.61 3.65
CA ASP A 89 -2.32 -10.78 4.97
C ASP A 89 -2.66 -12.20 5.47
N GLU A 90 -1.67 -13.08 5.46
CA GLU A 90 -1.84 -14.49 5.83
C GLU A 90 -2.31 -14.64 7.28
N LYS A 91 -1.81 -13.80 8.20
CA LYS A 91 -2.23 -13.80 9.61
C LYS A 91 -3.71 -13.43 9.74
N TYR A 92 -4.14 -12.40 9.01
CA TYR A 92 -5.54 -12.01 8.98
C TYR A 92 -6.44 -13.09 8.37
N ALA A 93 -6.00 -13.71 7.28
CA ALA A 93 -6.74 -14.81 6.64
C ALA A 93 -6.91 -16.02 7.58
N GLU A 94 -5.89 -16.37 8.38
CA GLU A 94 -5.98 -17.39 9.42
C GLU A 94 -7.02 -17.01 10.49
N GLY A 95 -7.01 -15.77 10.95
CA GLY A 95 -8.03 -15.26 11.89
C GLY A 95 -9.45 -15.38 11.36
N LEU A 96 -9.65 -15.05 10.07
CA LEU A 96 -10.97 -15.23 9.41
C LEU A 96 -11.39 -16.68 9.33
N GLN A 97 -10.48 -17.60 9.01
CA GLN A 97 -10.77 -19.03 8.96
C GLN A 97 -11.18 -19.58 10.34
N LEU A 98 -10.53 -19.11 11.41
CA LEU A 98 -10.91 -19.47 12.77
C LEU A 98 -12.30 -18.91 13.13
N LEU A 99 -12.62 -17.70 12.71
CA LEU A 99 -13.92 -17.06 12.90
C LEU A 99 -15.03 -17.85 12.18
N GLU A 100 -14.81 -18.25 10.94
CA GLU A 100 -15.74 -19.10 10.16
C GLU A 100 -15.98 -20.45 10.83
N ASN A 101 -14.95 -21.05 11.41
CA ASN A 101 -15.00 -22.28 12.16
C ASN A 101 -15.59 -22.10 13.59
N ARG A 102 -16.08 -20.91 13.93
CA ARG A 102 -16.64 -20.54 15.25
C ARG A 102 -15.67 -20.69 16.41
N ARG A 103 -14.37 -20.68 16.14
CA ARG A 103 -13.31 -20.66 17.13
C ARG A 103 -13.03 -19.22 17.57
N TYR A 104 -14.04 -18.58 18.13
CA TYR A 104 -14.06 -17.14 18.39
C TYR A 104 -12.92 -16.64 19.28
N LYS A 105 -12.53 -17.43 20.29
CA LYS A 105 -11.43 -17.09 21.18
C LYS A 105 -10.09 -17.05 20.43
N ASP A 106 -9.81 -18.10 19.67
CA ASP A 106 -8.56 -18.22 18.91
C ASP A 106 -8.53 -17.18 17.78
N ALA A 107 -9.66 -16.96 17.12
CA ALA A 107 -9.81 -15.91 16.12
C ALA A 107 -9.54 -14.52 16.71
N LEU A 108 -10.04 -14.25 17.93
CA LEU A 108 -9.84 -12.98 18.62
C LEU A 108 -8.37 -12.73 18.95
N GLU A 109 -7.59 -13.75 19.34
CA GLU A 109 -6.15 -13.61 19.60
C GLU A 109 -5.37 -13.10 18.38
N ILE A 110 -5.84 -13.44 17.17
CA ILE A 110 -5.23 -12.97 15.93
C ILE A 110 -5.82 -11.62 15.50
N LEU A 111 -7.16 -11.51 15.48
CA LEU A 111 -7.88 -10.37 14.91
C LEU A 111 -7.83 -9.13 15.81
N LEU A 112 -7.44 -9.25 17.08
CA LEU A 112 -7.37 -8.14 18.03
C LEU A 112 -6.48 -6.98 17.52
N ASP A 113 -5.39 -7.31 16.84
CA ASP A 113 -4.44 -6.32 16.30
C ASP A 113 -5.03 -5.46 15.19
N TYR A 114 -6.12 -5.93 14.55
CA TYR A 114 -6.76 -5.24 13.41
C TYR A 114 -7.89 -4.31 13.83
N ASP A 115 -8.49 -4.51 15.01
CA ASP A 115 -9.55 -3.69 15.62
C ASP A 115 -10.70 -3.36 14.63
N ASP A 116 -11.11 -4.35 13.84
CA ASP A 116 -12.07 -4.24 12.74
C ASP A 116 -13.44 -4.90 13.04
N VAL A 117 -14.33 -4.92 12.05
CA VAL A 117 -15.66 -5.55 12.14
C VAL A 117 -15.57 -7.04 12.50
N ASN A 118 -14.56 -7.77 12.03
CA ASN A 118 -14.41 -9.19 12.33
C ASN A 118 -13.99 -9.41 13.78
N THR A 119 -13.16 -8.52 14.33
CA THR A 119 -12.85 -8.45 15.76
C THR A 119 -14.13 -8.20 16.57
N ALA A 120 -14.98 -7.26 16.14
CA ALA A 120 -16.25 -7.01 16.79
C ALA A 120 -17.20 -8.22 16.75
N ILE A 121 -17.23 -8.98 15.65
CA ILE A 121 -18.02 -10.23 15.53
C ILE A 121 -17.53 -11.29 16.52
N CYS A 122 -16.21 -11.42 16.72
CA CYS A 122 -15.67 -12.31 17.76
C CYS A 122 -16.18 -11.92 19.15
N TYR A 123 -16.11 -10.63 19.50
CA TYR A 123 -16.62 -10.14 20.78
C TYR A 123 -18.12 -10.38 20.97
N ILE A 124 -18.95 -10.08 19.95
CA ILE A 124 -20.40 -10.32 19.98
C ILE A 124 -20.68 -11.81 20.21
N SER A 125 -19.95 -12.68 19.49
CA SER A 125 -20.13 -14.13 19.59
C SER A 125 -19.75 -14.71 20.94
N MET A 126 -18.83 -14.02 21.66
CA MET A 126 -18.41 -14.35 23.02
C MET A 126 -19.24 -13.65 24.11
N GLY A 127 -20.19 -12.79 23.72
CA GLY A 127 -21.05 -12.04 24.66
C GLY A 127 -20.41 -10.77 25.21
N TYR A 128 -19.31 -10.30 24.64
CA TYR A 128 -18.64 -9.04 25.03
C TYR A 128 -19.17 -7.85 24.22
N ASP A 129 -20.40 -7.44 24.51
CA ASP A 129 -21.12 -6.42 23.72
C ASP A 129 -20.46 -5.02 23.79
N THR A 130 -19.90 -4.63 24.93
CA THR A 130 -19.30 -3.29 25.09
C THR A 130 -18.06 -3.07 24.21
N PRO A 131 -17.02 -3.92 24.21
CA PRO A 131 -15.88 -3.75 23.32
C PRO A 131 -16.30 -3.84 21.84
N ALA A 132 -17.23 -4.73 21.50
CA ALA A 132 -17.74 -4.82 20.13
C ALA A 132 -18.41 -3.51 19.66
N LEU A 133 -19.23 -2.90 20.52
CA LEU A 133 -19.89 -1.63 20.21
C LEU A 133 -18.87 -0.50 20.00
N ASN A 134 -17.83 -0.45 20.82
CA ASN A 134 -16.75 0.54 20.69
C ASN A 134 -16.01 0.46 19.36
N ILE A 135 -15.78 -0.76 18.86
CA ILE A 135 -15.18 -0.99 17.54
C ILE A 135 -16.14 -0.54 16.45
N LEU A 136 -17.38 -1.04 16.48
CA LEU A 136 -18.38 -0.75 15.43
C LEU A 136 -18.70 0.73 15.29
N GLN A 137 -18.58 1.52 16.37
CA GLN A 137 -18.80 2.98 16.34
C GLN A 137 -17.68 3.74 15.64
N LYS A 138 -16.47 3.18 15.57
CA LYS A 138 -15.33 3.78 14.86
C LYS A 138 -15.31 3.37 13.39
N GLU A 139 -15.92 2.24 13.07
CA GLU A 139 -15.94 1.66 11.74
C GLU A 139 -16.83 2.45 10.78
N LYS A 140 -16.53 2.28 9.48
CA LYS A 140 -17.39 2.85 8.42
C LYS A 140 -18.80 2.30 8.56
N GLU A 141 -19.76 3.20 8.51
CA GLU A 141 -21.17 2.86 8.57
C GLU A 141 -21.61 2.09 7.31
N THR A 142 -21.92 0.81 7.49
CA THR A 142 -22.44 -0.11 6.48
C THR A 142 -23.69 -0.79 7.00
N ALA A 143 -24.48 -1.40 6.12
CA ALA A 143 -25.66 -2.16 6.55
C ALA A 143 -25.30 -3.28 7.56
N ASN A 144 -24.10 -3.86 7.45
CA ASN A 144 -23.64 -4.89 8.37
C ASN A 144 -23.27 -4.31 9.73
N THR A 145 -22.49 -3.23 9.79
CA THR A 145 -22.07 -2.61 11.05
C THR A 145 -23.27 -2.07 11.83
N VAL A 146 -24.19 -1.42 11.13
CA VAL A 146 -25.45 -0.93 11.71
C VAL A 146 -26.33 -2.05 12.23
N TYR A 147 -26.44 -3.17 11.49
CA TYR A 147 -27.18 -4.34 11.92
C TYR A 147 -26.57 -4.97 13.19
N LEU A 148 -25.24 -5.11 13.25
CA LEU A 148 -24.57 -5.64 14.44
C LEU A 148 -24.80 -4.75 15.67
N MET A 149 -24.79 -3.42 15.51
CA MET A 149 -25.15 -2.49 16.59
C MET A 149 -26.58 -2.67 17.05
N ALA A 150 -27.54 -2.91 16.13
CA ALA A 150 -28.93 -3.22 16.50
C ALA A 150 -29.02 -4.48 17.36
N VAL A 151 -28.29 -5.54 17.03
CA VAL A 151 -28.24 -6.79 17.82
C VAL A 151 -27.69 -6.52 19.22
N ILE A 152 -26.62 -5.73 19.34
CA ILE A 152 -26.03 -5.38 20.64
C ILE A 152 -27.03 -4.59 21.49
N TYR A 153 -27.70 -3.57 20.95
CA TYR A 153 -28.69 -2.80 21.68
C TYR A 153 -29.90 -3.64 22.10
N ALA A 154 -30.32 -4.60 21.26
CA ALA A 154 -31.38 -5.55 21.62
C ALA A 154 -30.97 -6.44 22.82
N ARG A 155 -29.73 -6.94 22.86
CA ARG A 155 -29.18 -7.71 24.00
C ARG A 155 -29.10 -6.85 25.27
N GLN A 156 -28.75 -5.59 25.14
CA GLN A 156 -28.72 -4.61 26.24
C GLN A 156 -30.13 -4.17 26.69
N LYS A 157 -31.19 -4.63 25.99
CA LYS A 157 -32.59 -4.26 26.20
C LYS A 157 -32.88 -2.77 25.93
N ASP A 158 -32.01 -2.08 25.20
CA ASP A 158 -32.25 -0.76 24.66
C ASP A 158 -33.03 -0.86 23.35
N TYR A 159 -34.28 -1.30 23.48
CA TYR A 159 -35.17 -1.54 22.33
C TYR A 159 -35.38 -0.32 21.42
N PRO A 160 -35.49 0.91 21.94
CA PRO A 160 -35.61 2.08 21.09
C PRO A 160 -34.45 2.22 20.11
N LYS A 161 -33.21 2.10 20.60
CA LYS A 161 -32.04 2.14 19.73
C LYS A 161 -31.93 0.90 18.84
N ALA A 162 -32.21 -0.28 19.35
CA ALA A 162 -32.23 -1.50 18.55
C ALA A 162 -33.13 -1.36 17.31
N ILE A 163 -34.35 -0.84 17.48
CA ILE A 163 -35.29 -0.59 16.40
C ILE A 163 -34.79 0.48 15.43
N GLU A 164 -34.23 1.57 15.95
CA GLU A 164 -33.66 2.64 15.12
C GLU A 164 -32.56 2.09 14.21
N TYR A 165 -31.56 1.45 14.78
CA TYR A 165 -30.43 0.87 14.05
C TYR A 165 -30.87 -0.24 13.11
N TYR A 166 -31.82 -1.08 13.49
CA TYR A 166 -32.37 -2.11 12.60
C TYR A 166 -33.05 -1.51 11.39
N LYS A 167 -33.93 -0.52 11.58
CA LYS A 167 -34.59 0.18 10.47
C LYS A 167 -33.58 0.81 9.54
N LYS A 168 -32.52 1.41 10.08
CA LYS A 168 -31.43 2.01 9.32
C LYS A 168 -30.70 0.96 8.50
N ALA A 169 -30.38 -0.21 9.08
CA ALA A 169 -29.74 -1.31 8.37
C ALA A 169 -30.60 -1.81 7.21
N VAL A 170 -31.91 -1.97 7.42
CA VAL A 170 -32.88 -2.41 6.39
C VAL A 170 -33.03 -1.35 5.28
N ALA A 171 -32.95 -0.06 5.62
CA ALA A 171 -32.99 1.00 4.62
C ALA A 171 -31.75 0.98 3.71
N MET A 172 -30.59 0.63 4.27
CA MET A 172 -29.33 0.50 3.52
C MET A 172 -29.28 -0.81 2.69
N ASP A 173 -29.80 -1.91 3.25
CA ASP A 173 -29.84 -3.23 2.60
C ASP A 173 -31.12 -3.99 3.01
N LYS A 174 -32.03 -4.13 2.07
CA LYS A 174 -33.33 -4.80 2.27
C LYS A 174 -33.21 -6.28 2.71
N THR A 175 -32.09 -6.94 2.41
CA THR A 175 -31.83 -8.34 2.84
C THR A 175 -31.76 -8.46 4.36
N LYS A 176 -31.47 -7.37 5.08
CA LYS A 176 -31.44 -7.34 6.55
C LYS A 176 -32.82 -7.56 7.18
N ALA A 177 -33.90 -7.25 6.46
CA ALA A 177 -35.24 -7.53 6.93
C ALA A 177 -35.49 -9.04 7.08
N TRP A 178 -35.06 -9.83 6.08
CA TRP A 178 -35.16 -11.30 6.15
C TRP A 178 -34.25 -11.86 7.25
N ARG A 179 -33.01 -11.36 7.35
CA ARG A 179 -32.06 -11.76 8.40
C ARG A 179 -32.62 -11.46 9.79
N GLY A 180 -33.20 -10.29 10.02
CA GLY A 180 -33.79 -9.90 11.29
C GLY A 180 -34.97 -10.78 11.70
N ALA A 181 -35.76 -11.23 10.75
CA ALA A 181 -36.84 -12.19 11.03
C ALA A 181 -36.35 -13.56 11.56
N LEU A 182 -35.10 -13.93 11.26
CA LEU A 182 -34.48 -15.18 11.71
C LEU A 182 -33.58 -14.97 12.95
N ASP A 183 -33.26 -13.74 13.28
CA ASP A 183 -32.35 -13.42 14.38
C ASP A 183 -33.11 -13.43 15.72
N PRO A 184 -32.71 -14.29 16.68
CA PRO A 184 -33.43 -14.45 17.95
C PRO A 184 -33.33 -13.20 18.83
N GLU A 185 -32.42 -12.28 18.60
CA GLU A 185 -32.30 -11.03 19.35
C GLU A 185 -33.15 -9.91 18.77
N ILE A 186 -33.34 -9.91 17.46
CA ILE A 186 -34.11 -8.87 16.75
C ILE A 186 -35.59 -9.21 16.67
N ASN A 187 -35.93 -10.51 16.62
CA ASN A 187 -37.32 -11.01 16.43
C ASN A 187 -38.08 -11.19 17.78
N LYS A 188 -37.64 -10.49 18.81
CA LYS A 188 -38.34 -10.43 20.12
C LYS A 188 -39.30 -9.25 20.12
#